data_b20f55507c451c1132e970a3b518d04b
#
_entry.id   b20f55507c451c1132e970a3b518d04b
#
_cell.length_a   1.000
_cell.length_b   1.000
_cell.length_c   1.000
_cell.angle_alpha   90.00
_cell.angle_beta   90.00
_cell.angle_gamma   90.00
#
_symmetry.space_group_name_H-M   'P 1'
#
loop_
_entity.id
_entity.type
_entity.pdbx_description
1 polymer ?
#
loop_
_entity_poly.entity_id
_entity_poly.type
_entity_poly.pdbx_seq_one_letter_code
_entity_poly.pdbx_strand_id
1 'polypeptide(L)'
;MADFIDAFLIGDGEEAAAEIALCWTSAKREGLGRRARLVRLANLEGVYVPSLYATHVDADTGLEVVSGPALEPVPFPIRRRVLENLDRFPFPDDGPVGGPEAIFDRMSIEVARGCTEGCRFCQAGMIYRPVRERDPLEVVRTVERALEKSGQDEVSLTALSTADVSAISPLI
;
A
#
# COMPACT_ATOMS: atom_id res chain seq x y z
N MET A 1 0.06 13.93 -12.83
CA MET A 1 1.12 13.21 -12.06
C MET A 1 1.93 12.26 -12.92
N ALA A 2 1.35 11.68 -13.97
CA ALA A 2 2.06 10.77 -14.88
C ALA A 2 3.33 11.35 -15.52
N ASP A 3 3.37 12.66 -15.76
CA ASP A 3 4.54 13.35 -16.34
C ASP A 3 5.74 13.48 -15.37
N PHE A 4 5.51 13.30 -14.07
CA PHE A 4 6.52 13.49 -13.02
C PHE A 4 6.93 12.20 -12.33
N ILE A 5 6.16 11.12 -12.46
CA ILE A 5 6.36 9.85 -11.77
C ILE A 5 6.56 8.74 -12.79
N ASP A 6 7.69 8.05 -12.69
CA ASP A 6 8.05 6.97 -13.62
C ASP A 6 7.20 5.72 -13.48
N ALA A 7 6.86 5.36 -12.24
CA ALA A 7 6.11 4.15 -11.96
C ALA A 7 5.25 4.32 -10.70
N PHE A 8 4.08 3.69 -10.71
CA PHE A 8 3.17 3.59 -9.57
C PHE A 8 3.02 2.12 -9.21
N LEU A 9 2.98 1.84 -7.92
CA LEU A 9 2.50 0.58 -7.42
C LEU A 9 1.00 0.70 -7.11
N ILE A 10 0.22 -0.19 -7.67
CA ILE A 10 -1.22 -0.29 -7.45
C ILE A 10 -1.47 -1.41 -6.46
N GLY A 11 -1.79 -1.07 -5.22
CA GLY A 11 -2.07 -2.01 -4.14
C GLY A 11 -1.10 -1.98 -2.98
N ASP A 12 -0.96 -3.11 -2.29
CA ASP A 12 -0.15 -3.26 -1.08
C ASP A 12 1.34 -3.30 -1.41
N GLY A 13 2.15 -2.60 -0.61
CA GLY A 13 3.55 -2.31 -0.92
C GLY A 13 4.58 -3.21 -0.24
N GLU A 14 4.21 -3.97 0.75
CA GLU A 14 5.13 -4.68 1.64
C GLU A 14 6.08 -5.63 0.89
N GLU A 15 5.55 -6.46 0.01
CA GLU A 15 6.36 -7.35 -0.85
C GLU A 15 6.94 -6.59 -2.04
N ALA A 16 6.12 -5.75 -2.65
CA ALA A 16 6.45 -5.09 -3.91
C ALA A 16 7.60 -4.09 -3.77
N ALA A 17 7.76 -3.42 -2.63
CA ALA A 17 8.85 -2.48 -2.41
C ALA A 17 10.22 -3.16 -2.58
N ALA A 18 10.39 -4.33 -2.00
CA ALA A 18 11.62 -5.12 -2.15
C ALA A 18 11.81 -5.62 -3.59
N GLU A 19 10.76 -6.13 -4.21
CA GLU A 19 10.80 -6.60 -5.60
C GLU A 19 11.17 -5.48 -6.58
N ILE A 20 10.57 -4.30 -6.43
CA ILE A 20 10.86 -3.12 -7.25
C ILE A 20 12.32 -2.70 -7.07
N ALA A 21 12.81 -2.62 -5.82
CA ALA A 21 14.19 -2.24 -5.52
C ALA A 21 15.20 -3.24 -6.09
N LEU A 22 14.95 -4.53 -5.94
CA LEU A 22 15.78 -5.60 -6.49
C LEU A 22 15.77 -5.61 -8.02
N CYS A 23 14.59 -5.50 -8.63
CA CYS A 23 14.43 -5.44 -10.07
C CYS A 23 15.19 -4.25 -10.67
N TRP A 24 15.04 -3.06 -10.08
CA TRP A 24 15.72 -1.86 -10.53
C TRP A 24 17.23 -1.94 -10.40
N THR A 25 17.74 -2.41 -9.25
CA THR A 25 19.17 -2.55 -8.99
C THR A 25 19.82 -3.60 -9.88
N SER A 26 19.17 -4.75 -10.09
CA SER A 26 19.65 -5.79 -11.01
C SER A 26 19.74 -5.25 -12.43
N ALA A 27 18.68 -4.65 -12.93
CA ALA A 27 18.64 -4.07 -14.27
C ALA A 27 19.70 -2.97 -14.48
N LYS A 28 20.00 -2.20 -13.42
CA LYS A 28 21.08 -1.20 -13.43
C LYS A 28 22.47 -1.87 -13.51
N ARG A 29 22.69 -2.93 -12.76
CA ARG A 29 23.95 -3.71 -12.79
C ARG A 29 24.19 -4.39 -14.13
N GLU A 30 23.12 -4.83 -14.79
CA GLU A 30 23.15 -5.40 -16.14
C GLU A 30 23.39 -4.35 -17.24
N GLY A 31 23.48 -3.08 -16.88
CA GLY A 31 23.73 -1.97 -17.83
C GLY A 31 22.53 -1.59 -18.68
N LEU A 32 21.30 -2.01 -18.32
CA LEU A 32 20.10 -1.67 -19.09
C LEU A 32 19.86 -0.15 -19.11
N GLY A 33 19.48 0.38 -20.25
CA GLY A 33 19.03 1.76 -20.41
C GLY A 33 17.72 2.02 -19.65
N ARG A 34 17.41 3.30 -19.37
CA ARG A 34 16.23 3.70 -18.57
C ARG A 34 14.92 3.05 -19.06
N ARG A 35 14.65 3.09 -20.37
CA ARG A 35 13.42 2.52 -20.95
C ARG A 35 13.32 1.02 -20.68
N ALA A 36 14.40 0.27 -20.91
CA ALA A 36 14.41 -1.18 -20.66
C ALA A 36 14.20 -1.53 -19.18
N ARG A 37 14.74 -0.70 -18.28
CA ARG A 37 14.47 -0.85 -16.82
C ARG A 37 13.01 -0.60 -16.48
N LEU A 38 12.37 0.41 -17.07
CA LEU A 38 10.96 0.69 -16.87
C LEU A 38 10.06 -0.42 -17.43
N VAL A 39 10.37 -0.96 -18.61
CA VAL A 39 9.67 -2.14 -19.15
C VAL A 39 9.78 -3.34 -18.20
N ARG A 40 10.99 -3.59 -17.66
CA ARG A 40 11.20 -4.68 -16.70
C ARG A 40 10.40 -4.47 -15.41
N LEU A 41 10.31 -3.24 -14.90
CA LEU A 41 9.47 -2.90 -13.74
C LEU A 41 7.98 -3.10 -14.04
N ALA A 42 7.51 -2.68 -15.21
CA ALA A 42 6.11 -2.81 -15.60
C ALA A 42 5.62 -4.27 -15.68
N ASN A 43 6.53 -5.24 -15.75
CA ASN A 43 6.20 -6.67 -15.71
C ASN A 43 6.10 -7.24 -14.28
N LEU A 44 6.36 -6.44 -13.24
CA LEU A 44 6.03 -6.80 -11.87
C LEU A 44 4.54 -6.58 -11.61
N GLU A 45 3.93 -7.49 -10.86
CA GLU A 45 2.52 -7.37 -10.52
C GLU A 45 2.22 -6.06 -9.78
N GLY A 46 1.17 -5.37 -10.21
CA GLY A 46 0.74 -4.10 -9.62
C GLY A 46 1.53 -2.88 -10.08
N VAL A 47 2.58 -3.03 -10.89
CA VAL A 47 3.39 -1.88 -11.31
C VAL A 47 2.82 -1.29 -12.61
N TYR A 48 2.45 -0.01 -12.53
CA TYR A 48 2.01 0.81 -13.66
C TYR A 48 3.08 1.84 -14.01
N VAL A 49 3.54 1.80 -15.26
CA VAL A 49 4.52 2.76 -15.82
C VAL A 49 3.83 3.61 -16.89
N PRO A 50 3.37 4.83 -16.57
CA PRO A 50 2.52 5.62 -17.49
C PRO A 50 3.06 5.77 -18.90
N SER A 51 4.35 5.99 -19.05
CA SER A 51 5.01 6.20 -20.35
C SER A 51 4.99 4.98 -21.29
N LEU A 52 4.54 3.82 -20.82
CA LEU A 52 4.43 2.59 -21.61
C LEU A 52 2.99 2.30 -22.09
N TYR A 53 2.03 3.15 -21.72
CA TYR A 53 0.62 2.99 -22.07
C TYR A 53 0.12 4.15 -22.93
N ALA A 54 -0.74 3.83 -23.87
CA ALA A 54 -1.47 4.82 -24.63
C ALA A 54 -2.72 5.28 -23.86
N THR A 55 -3.06 6.54 -24.04
CA THR A 55 -4.26 7.14 -23.45
C THR A 55 -5.14 7.76 -24.55
N HIS A 56 -6.42 7.95 -24.25
CA HIS A 56 -7.33 8.73 -25.06
C HIS A 56 -8.29 9.51 -24.16
N VAL A 57 -8.88 10.55 -24.68
CA VAL A 57 -9.96 11.27 -23.98
C VAL A 57 -11.26 10.55 -24.28
N ASP A 58 -11.93 10.08 -23.23
CA ASP A 58 -13.24 9.47 -23.32
C ASP A 58 -14.28 10.53 -23.71
N ALA A 59 -15.07 10.25 -24.75
CA ALA A 59 -15.98 11.22 -25.35
C ALA A 59 -17.17 11.58 -24.44
N ASP A 60 -17.58 10.67 -23.55
CA ASP A 60 -18.76 10.84 -22.71
C ASP A 60 -18.41 11.59 -21.42
N THR A 61 -17.24 11.31 -20.84
CA THR A 61 -16.81 11.87 -19.56
C THR A 61 -15.82 13.02 -19.69
N GLY A 62 -15.15 13.17 -20.82
CA GLY A 62 -14.06 14.12 -21.03
C GLY A 62 -12.79 13.78 -20.25
N LEU A 63 -12.71 12.62 -19.64
CA LEU A 63 -11.55 12.17 -18.86
C LEU A 63 -10.53 11.45 -19.73
N GLU A 64 -9.25 11.61 -19.40
CA GLU A 64 -8.18 10.84 -20.01
C GLU A 64 -8.18 9.42 -19.43
N VAL A 65 -8.30 8.42 -20.30
CA VAL A 65 -8.37 6.98 -19.94
C VAL A 65 -7.24 6.22 -20.61
N VAL A 66 -6.71 5.22 -19.91
CA VAL A 66 -5.68 4.32 -20.45
C VAL A 66 -6.31 3.33 -21.42
N SER A 67 -5.79 3.27 -22.65
CA SER A 67 -6.28 2.40 -23.73
C SER A 67 -5.61 1.02 -23.73
N GLY A 68 -4.36 0.93 -23.28
CA GLY A 68 -3.54 -0.28 -23.28
C GLY A 68 -2.08 -0.01 -23.48
N PRO A 69 -1.25 -1.06 -23.67
CA PRO A 69 0.17 -0.90 -23.99
C PRO A 69 0.38 -0.07 -25.27
N ALA A 70 1.32 0.88 -25.25
CA ALA A 70 1.62 1.73 -26.41
C ALA A 70 2.46 0.99 -27.46
N LEU A 71 3.55 0.37 -27.06
CA LEU A 71 4.51 -0.29 -27.96
C LEU A 71 5.06 -1.61 -27.37
N GLU A 72 5.28 -1.65 -26.09
CA GLU A 72 5.95 -2.76 -25.40
C GLU A 72 4.94 -3.80 -24.90
N PRO A 73 5.31 -5.09 -24.81
CA PRO A 73 4.46 -6.12 -24.25
C PRO A 73 4.45 -6.02 -22.70
N VAL A 74 3.64 -5.11 -22.19
CA VAL A 74 3.42 -4.93 -20.74
C VAL A 74 2.00 -5.34 -20.36
N PRO A 75 1.77 -5.75 -19.10
CA PRO A 75 0.46 -6.23 -18.64
C PRO A 75 -0.65 -5.17 -18.78
N PHE A 76 -1.82 -5.58 -19.25
CA PHE A 76 -3.04 -4.77 -19.26
C PHE A 76 -4.29 -5.66 -19.20
N PRO A 77 -5.27 -5.36 -18.32
CA PRO A 77 -5.24 -4.31 -17.29
C PRO A 77 -4.22 -4.61 -16.19
N ILE A 78 -3.80 -3.56 -15.45
CA ILE A 78 -2.95 -3.73 -14.26
C ILE A 78 -3.78 -4.34 -13.15
N ARG A 79 -3.33 -5.47 -12.63
CA ARG A 79 -3.95 -6.11 -11.46
C ARG A 79 -3.43 -5.46 -10.20
N ARG A 80 -4.33 -5.06 -9.31
CA ARG A 80 -3.96 -4.54 -8.00
C ARG A 80 -3.33 -5.64 -7.16
N ARG A 81 -2.20 -5.35 -6.55
CA ARG A 81 -1.54 -6.26 -5.60
C ARG A 81 -2.27 -6.25 -4.26
N VAL A 82 -2.48 -7.40 -3.69
CA VAL A 82 -3.15 -7.58 -2.40
C VAL A 82 -2.32 -8.48 -1.51
N LEU A 83 -1.93 -7.97 -0.35
CA LEU A 83 -1.29 -8.77 0.70
C LEU A 83 -2.40 -9.52 1.45
N GLU A 84 -2.46 -10.83 1.30
CA GLU A 84 -3.54 -11.65 1.90
C GLU A 84 -3.43 -11.76 3.42
N ASN A 85 -2.21 -11.89 3.93
CA ASN A 85 -1.93 -12.00 5.37
C ASN A 85 -1.02 -10.85 5.82
N LEU A 86 -1.59 -9.93 6.62
CA LEU A 86 -0.89 -8.76 7.14
C LEU A 86 0.21 -9.14 8.15
N ASP A 87 0.06 -10.27 8.86
CA ASP A 87 1.01 -10.68 9.90
C ASP A 87 2.34 -11.22 9.33
N ARG A 88 2.39 -11.51 8.01
CA ARG A 88 3.67 -11.79 7.34
C ARG A 88 4.64 -10.61 7.37
N PHE A 89 4.10 -9.41 7.56
CA PHE A 89 4.86 -8.17 7.69
C PHE A 89 4.50 -7.52 9.02
N PRO A 90 5.31 -7.75 10.07
CA PRO A 90 5.07 -7.17 11.38
C PRO A 90 4.91 -5.66 11.32
N PHE A 91 3.99 -5.12 12.09
CA PHE A 91 3.84 -3.68 12.21
C PHE A 91 5.06 -3.10 12.95
N PRO A 92 5.62 -1.96 12.52
CA PRO A 92 6.77 -1.35 13.18
C PRO A 92 6.50 -1.04 14.65
N ASP A 93 7.41 -1.46 15.52
CA ASP A 93 7.35 -1.24 16.97
C ASP A 93 8.50 -0.36 17.49
N ASP A 94 9.30 0.22 16.57
CA ASP A 94 10.49 1.04 16.85
C ASP A 94 10.49 2.35 16.04
N GLY A 95 9.30 2.85 15.71
CA GLY A 95 9.14 4.11 14.99
C GLY A 95 9.67 5.32 15.79
N PRO A 96 9.99 6.44 15.12
CA PRO A 96 10.41 7.65 15.81
C PRO A 96 9.28 8.19 16.70
N VAL A 97 9.62 8.54 17.92
CA VAL A 97 8.70 9.15 18.89
C VAL A 97 8.66 10.65 18.64
N GLY A 98 7.46 11.24 18.73
CA GLY A 98 7.26 12.67 18.59
C GLY A 98 7.99 13.47 19.68
N GLY A 99 8.37 14.71 19.35
CA GLY A 99 8.93 15.63 20.36
C GLY A 99 7.83 16.23 21.26
N PRO A 100 8.20 17.07 22.23
CA PRO A 100 7.26 17.66 23.21
C PRO A 100 6.10 18.48 22.62
N GLU A 101 6.21 18.84 21.34
CA GLU A 101 5.19 19.59 20.61
C GLU A 101 4.24 18.67 19.81
N ALA A 102 4.39 17.34 19.92
CA ALA A 102 3.51 16.40 19.22
C ALA A 102 2.07 16.51 19.77
N ILE A 103 1.11 16.75 18.87
CA ILE A 103 -0.32 16.84 19.24
C ILE A 103 -0.86 15.46 19.61
N PHE A 104 -0.36 14.40 18.97
CA PHE A 104 -0.75 13.02 19.20
C PHE A 104 0.48 12.21 19.61
N ASP A 105 0.80 12.22 20.88
CA ASP A 105 1.89 11.42 21.47
C ASP A 105 1.38 10.04 21.89
N ARG A 106 1.12 9.19 20.90
CA ARG A 106 0.62 7.84 21.10
C ARG A 106 1.07 6.90 20.00
N MET A 107 1.24 5.65 20.36
CA MET A 107 1.46 4.57 19.39
C MET A 107 0.17 4.36 18.59
N SER A 108 0.28 4.25 17.27
CA SER A 108 -0.84 3.93 16.38
C SER A 108 -0.54 2.64 15.65
N ILE A 109 -1.42 1.64 15.74
CA ILE A 109 -1.27 0.34 15.09
C ILE A 109 -2.41 0.05 14.12
N GLU A 110 -2.08 -0.38 12.89
CA GLU A 110 -3.06 -0.90 11.93
C GLU A 110 -3.52 -2.29 12.39
N VAL A 111 -4.79 -2.41 12.75
CA VAL A 111 -5.40 -3.68 13.16
C VAL A 111 -6.14 -4.38 12.04
N ALA A 112 -6.59 -3.62 11.04
CA ALA A 112 -7.22 -4.15 9.84
C ALA A 112 -7.04 -3.22 8.65
N ARG A 113 -7.04 -3.79 7.46
CA ARG A 113 -6.99 -3.09 6.18
C ARG A 113 -8.18 -3.48 5.31
N GLY A 114 -8.81 -2.50 4.67
CA GLY A 114 -10.06 -2.67 3.94
C GLY A 114 -11.28 -2.33 4.78
N CYS A 115 -12.46 -2.42 4.17
CA CYS A 115 -13.73 -2.12 4.83
C CYS A 115 -14.85 -2.91 4.14
N THR A 116 -15.76 -3.47 4.92
CA THR A 116 -16.95 -4.20 4.43
C THR A 116 -18.13 -3.28 4.15
N GLU A 117 -18.10 -2.06 4.73
CA GLU A 117 -19.17 -1.09 4.60
C GLU A 117 -19.35 -0.61 3.15
N GLY A 118 -20.56 -0.43 2.75
CA GLY A 118 -20.93 0.00 1.39
C GLY A 118 -21.21 1.49 1.27
N CYS A 119 -20.58 2.35 2.04
CA CYS A 119 -20.84 3.79 2.06
C CYS A 119 -20.68 4.40 0.67
N ARG A 120 -21.76 5.01 0.14
CA ARG A 120 -21.79 5.54 -1.24
C ARG A 120 -20.80 6.68 -1.51
N PHE A 121 -20.40 7.39 -0.48
CA PHE A 121 -19.42 8.49 -0.58
C PHE A 121 -17.97 8.02 -0.43
N CYS A 122 -17.74 6.80 0.05
CA CYS A 122 -16.40 6.35 0.46
C CYS A 122 -15.71 5.55 -0.63
N GLN A 123 -14.75 6.16 -1.32
CA GLN A 123 -13.92 5.48 -2.31
C GLN A 123 -12.96 4.48 -1.64
N ALA A 124 -12.43 4.81 -0.46
CA ALA A 124 -11.49 3.95 0.27
C ALA A 124 -12.08 2.57 0.59
N GLY A 125 -13.37 2.50 0.97
CA GLY A 125 -14.06 1.25 1.22
C GLY A 125 -14.13 0.33 0.00
N MET A 126 -13.98 0.84 -1.22
CA MET A 126 -13.93 0.05 -2.45
C MET A 126 -12.48 -0.27 -2.84
N ILE A 127 -11.57 0.70 -2.72
CA ILE A 127 -10.16 0.54 -3.14
C ILE A 127 -9.44 -0.50 -2.30
N TYR A 128 -9.66 -0.54 -0.98
CA TYR A 128 -8.88 -1.39 -0.06
C TYR A 128 -9.50 -2.76 0.24
N ARG A 129 -10.54 -3.17 -0.46
CA ARG A 129 -11.07 -4.55 -0.37
C ARG A 129 -10.07 -5.58 -0.90
N PRO A 130 -10.09 -6.82 -0.35
CA PRO A 130 -10.91 -7.34 0.76
C PRO A 130 -10.45 -6.82 2.12
N VAL A 131 -11.31 -6.98 3.15
CA VAL A 131 -10.90 -6.76 4.54
C VAL A 131 -9.94 -7.86 4.97
N ARG A 132 -8.87 -7.45 5.64
CA ARG A 132 -7.86 -8.33 6.24
C ARG A 132 -7.54 -7.79 7.61
N GLU A 133 -7.59 -8.65 8.60
CA GLU A 133 -7.34 -8.32 10.00
C GLU A 133 -6.00 -8.90 10.43
N ARG A 134 -5.34 -8.24 11.38
CA ARG A 134 -4.17 -8.79 12.07
C ARG A 134 -4.60 -9.72 13.17
N ASP A 135 -3.76 -10.71 13.47
CA ASP A 135 -3.95 -11.55 14.64
C ASP A 135 -3.97 -10.69 15.92
N PRO A 136 -5.02 -10.76 16.75
CA PRO A 136 -5.13 -9.93 17.95
C PRO A 136 -3.96 -10.11 18.93
N LEU A 137 -3.40 -11.32 19.03
CA LEU A 137 -2.25 -11.59 19.90
C LEU A 137 -0.98 -10.89 19.37
N GLU A 138 -0.79 -10.86 18.04
CA GLU A 138 0.32 -10.12 17.45
C GLU A 138 0.15 -8.60 17.59
N VAL A 139 -1.09 -8.10 17.56
CA VAL A 139 -1.40 -6.70 17.87
C VAL A 139 -0.96 -6.37 19.30
N VAL A 140 -1.40 -7.15 20.29
CA VAL A 140 -1.03 -6.95 21.72
C VAL A 140 0.47 -6.99 21.90
N ARG A 141 1.15 -8.02 21.41
CA ARG A 141 2.62 -8.15 21.51
C ARG A 141 3.37 -6.98 20.87
N THR A 142 2.87 -6.49 19.74
CA THR A 142 3.48 -5.34 19.04
C THR A 142 3.31 -4.07 19.86
N VAL A 143 2.11 -3.86 20.42
CA VAL A 143 1.82 -2.73 21.33
C VAL A 143 2.74 -2.76 22.55
N GLU A 144 2.83 -3.89 23.24
CA GLU A 144 3.70 -4.05 24.43
C GLU A 144 5.16 -3.66 24.10
N ARG A 145 5.71 -4.21 23.02
CA ARG A 145 7.08 -3.89 22.60
C ARG A 145 7.26 -2.41 22.22
N ALA A 146 6.25 -1.83 21.55
CA ALA A 146 6.32 -0.44 21.13
C ALA A 146 6.26 0.53 22.33
N LEU A 147 5.39 0.28 23.30
CA LEU A 147 5.29 1.08 24.52
C LEU A 147 6.57 0.99 25.37
N GLU A 148 7.14 -0.21 25.52
CA GLU A 148 8.42 -0.40 26.21
C GLU A 148 9.57 0.41 25.57
N LYS A 149 9.61 0.49 24.23
CA LYS A 149 10.67 1.19 23.49
C LYS A 149 10.45 2.71 23.44
N SER A 150 9.20 3.13 23.27
CA SER A 150 8.86 4.55 23.09
C SER A 150 8.66 5.30 24.40
N GLY A 151 8.23 4.62 25.45
CA GLY A 151 7.79 5.25 26.71
C GLY A 151 6.42 5.91 26.60
N GLN A 152 5.69 5.69 25.51
CA GLN A 152 4.31 6.16 25.37
C GLN A 152 3.36 5.35 26.25
N ASP A 153 2.25 5.96 26.65
CA ASP A 153 1.24 5.35 27.54
C ASP A 153 -0.15 5.24 26.87
N GLU A 154 -0.28 5.79 25.66
CA GLU A 154 -1.51 5.73 24.86
C GLU A 154 -1.32 4.94 23.56
N VAL A 155 -2.39 4.23 23.18
CA VAL A 155 -2.47 3.45 21.93
C VAL A 155 -3.71 3.82 21.13
N SER A 156 -3.58 3.91 19.82
CA SER A 156 -4.68 4.03 18.86
C SER A 156 -4.74 2.81 17.96
N LEU A 157 -5.88 2.14 17.93
CA LEU A 157 -6.17 1.09 16.95
C LEU A 157 -6.68 1.74 15.65
N THR A 158 -6.04 1.44 14.53
CA THR A 158 -6.31 2.09 13.24
C THR A 158 -6.85 1.10 12.22
N ALA A 159 -8.01 1.41 11.67
CA ALA A 159 -8.62 0.73 10.53
C ALA A 159 -9.58 1.71 9.82
N LEU A 160 -10.06 1.38 8.62
CA LEU A 160 -11.12 2.16 7.95
C LEU A 160 -12.44 2.11 8.72
N SER A 161 -12.71 1.00 9.41
CA SER A 161 -13.85 0.84 10.32
C SER A 161 -13.38 -0.01 11.50
N THR A 162 -12.87 0.63 12.55
CA THR A 162 -12.29 -0.07 13.70
C THR A 162 -13.34 -0.83 14.50
N ALA A 163 -14.57 -0.30 14.57
CA ALA A 163 -15.67 -0.96 15.25
C ALA A 163 -16.09 -2.31 14.64
N ASP A 164 -15.78 -2.52 13.36
CA ASP A 164 -16.14 -3.74 12.63
C ASP A 164 -15.03 -4.81 12.65
N VAL A 165 -13.93 -4.55 13.35
CA VAL A 165 -12.86 -5.54 13.53
C VAL A 165 -13.35 -6.67 14.42
N SER A 166 -13.18 -7.92 13.95
CA SER A 166 -13.75 -9.11 14.59
C SER A 166 -13.36 -9.27 16.05
N ALA A 167 -12.15 -8.88 16.42
CA ALA A 167 -11.59 -9.00 17.77
C ALA A 167 -11.52 -7.66 18.50
N ILE A 168 -12.34 -6.67 18.15
CA ILE A 168 -12.23 -5.33 18.75
C ILE A 168 -12.50 -5.34 20.26
N SER A 169 -13.50 -6.10 20.73
CA SER A 169 -13.85 -6.15 22.15
C SER A 169 -12.74 -6.67 23.07
N PRO A 170 -11.98 -7.73 22.73
CA PRO A 170 -10.85 -8.16 23.54
C PRO A 170 -9.60 -7.27 23.38
N LEU A 171 -9.55 -6.36 22.40
CA LEU A 171 -8.43 -5.42 22.19
C LEU A 171 -8.61 -4.08 22.93
N ILE A 172 -9.79 -3.80 23.45
CA ILE A 172 -10.14 -2.61 24.24
C ILE A 172 -10.21 -2.94 25.71
#